data_15327573854f78f1bb6c44d8956ffd42
#
_entry.id   15327573854f78f1bb6c44d8956ffd42
#
_cell.length_a   1.000
_cell.length_b   1.000
_cell.length_c   1.000
_cell.angle_alpha   90.00
_cell.angle_beta   90.00
_cell.angle_gamma   90.00
#
_symmetry.space_group_name_H-M   'P 1'
#
loop_
_entity.id
_entity.type
_entity.pdbx_description
1 polymer ?
#
loop_
_entity_poly.entity_id
_entity_poly.type
_entity_poly.pdbx_seq_one_letter_code
_entity_poly.pdbx_strand_id
1 'polypeptide(L)'
;MGATFWIVTYLGLDIGGSKCRYEWWPTGFAGGGVAEPVHPAVDVDLAAKLADLLLGIATPAPSAAVVAMAGVDAHAKAALREQLPGHGVTFPVAIVEDTVAAAAAAGLYDEPGIVIGSGTGSFASARGADGQLARVGGRGYAFSDEGSGYDLVRKAIVAALHALDGRGRETLLTDLLTDAFDAREPQRLGGVVQRLRPREVAGRLPVLLDAYARDDWVAADVLQNGMYQLTQLGMAAWKKVAGSVQPDVRVAYGGGVLEHNEVIRDGLERTMQASFGGQLLMLSLSSSAAAEAAARLAGGWHQGDEADTEWVERVSL
;
A
#
# COMPACT_ATOMS: atom_id res chain seq x y z
N MET A 1 -14.28 30.37 36.19
CA MET A 1 -13.05 29.75 35.69
C MET A 1 -13.46 28.57 34.81
N GLY A 2 -13.40 28.73 33.49
CA GLY A 2 -13.73 27.67 32.55
C GLY A 2 -12.61 26.63 32.57
N ALA A 3 -12.95 25.41 32.87
CA ALA A 3 -12.02 24.30 32.71
C ALA A 3 -11.70 24.16 31.21
N THR A 4 -10.48 24.49 30.81
CA THR A 4 -9.99 24.20 29.45
C THR A 4 -9.79 22.69 29.39
N PHE A 5 -10.74 21.99 28.81
CA PHE A 5 -10.57 20.57 28.50
C PHE A 5 -9.55 20.46 27.38
N TRP A 6 -8.34 20.02 27.69
CA TRP A 6 -7.38 19.62 26.66
C TRP A 6 -7.89 18.34 26.02
N ILE A 7 -8.31 18.42 24.77
CA ILE A 7 -8.67 17.23 24.00
C ILE A 7 -7.35 16.57 23.63
N VAL A 8 -7.14 15.36 24.12
CA VAL A 8 -5.98 14.52 23.76
C VAL A 8 -6.24 14.00 22.35
N THR A 9 -5.33 14.28 21.46
CA THR A 9 -5.47 13.93 20.04
C THR A 9 -4.24 13.23 19.53
N TYR A 10 -4.42 12.36 18.58
CA TYR A 10 -3.38 11.54 17.98
C TYR A 10 -3.45 11.65 16.46
N LEU A 11 -2.28 11.57 15.84
CA LEU A 11 -2.13 11.71 14.39
C LEU A 11 -1.56 10.41 13.81
N GLY A 12 -2.21 9.88 12.79
CA GLY A 12 -1.74 8.74 12.00
C GLY A 12 -1.43 9.15 10.57
N LEU A 13 -0.29 8.72 10.07
CA LEU A 13 0.09 8.88 8.67
C LEU A 13 0.31 7.51 8.03
N ASP A 14 -0.19 7.36 6.81
CA ASP A 14 0.13 6.26 5.89
C ASP A 14 0.84 6.84 4.66
N ILE A 15 2.16 6.66 4.61
CA ILE A 15 3.02 7.21 3.55
C ILE A 15 3.40 6.09 2.58
N GLY A 16 2.62 5.99 1.51
CA GLY A 16 2.90 5.11 0.38
C GLY A 16 3.83 5.75 -0.66
N GLY A 17 4.19 4.99 -1.70
CA GLY A 17 5.08 5.46 -2.76
C GLY A 17 4.56 6.65 -3.60
N SER A 18 3.27 6.97 -3.55
CA SER A 18 2.65 8.00 -4.38
C SER A 18 1.75 8.99 -3.64
N LYS A 19 1.39 8.72 -2.41
CA LYS A 19 0.50 9.54 -1.58
C LYS A 19 0.86 9.36 -0.12
N CYS A 20 0.68 10.42 0.67
CA CYS A 20 0.58 10.39 2.12
C CYS A 20 -0.88 10.64 2.50
N ARG A 21 -1.49 9.74 3.25
CA ARG A 21 -2.78 9.97 3.90
C ARG A 21 -2.56 10.19 5.37
N TYR A 22 -3.37 11.09 5.98
CA TYR A 22 -3.33 11.32 7.40
C TYR A 22 -4.73 11.40 7.99
N GLU A 23 -4.87 10.91 9.20
CA GLU A 23 -6.10 10.92 9.97
C GLU A 23 -5.85 11.27 11.43
N TRP A 24 -6.88 11.79 12.09
CA TRP A 24 -6.85 12.16 13.49
C TRP A 24 -7.69 11.20 14.34
N TRP A 25 -7.22 10.92 15.55
CA TRP A 25 -7.98 10.18 16.54
C TRP A 25 -8.11 11.02 17.83
N PRO A 26 -9.31 11.11 18.46
CA PRO A 26 -10.57 10.51 18.00
C PRO A 26 -11.07 11.10 16.69
N THR A 27 -11.78 10.32 15.91
CA THR A 27 -12.34 10.72 14.62
C THR A 27 -13.29 11.92 14.78
N GLY A 28 -13.20 12.88 13.85
CA GLY A 28 -14.02 14.09 13.88
C GLY A 28 -13.43 15.27 14.67
N PHE A 29 -12.25 15.11 15.26
CA PHE A 29 -11.55 16.23 15.92
C PHE A 29 -10.99 17.23 14.90
N ALA A 30 -10.28 16.72 13.89
CA ALA A 30 -9.81 17.45 12.74
C ALA A 30 -10.04 16.60 11.49
N GLY A 31 -10.13 17.22 10.33
CA GLY A 31 -10.30 16.49 9.08
C GLY A 31 -9.04 15.75 8.68
N GLY A 32 -9.18 14.50 8.27
CA GLY A 32 -8.13 13.77 7.56
C GLY A 32 -7.86 14.39 6.18
N GLY A 33 -6.77 13.97 5.53
CA GLY A 33 -6.40 14.50 4.23
C GLY A 33 -5.35 13.70 3.48
N VAL A 34 -4.94 14.30 2.37
CA VAL A 34 -3.89 13.76 1.51
C VAL A 34 -2.80 14.81 1.32
N ALA A 35 -1.56 14.40 1.44
CA ALA A 35 -0.38 15.22 1.23
C ALA A 35 0.59 14.55 0.24
N GLU A 36 1.61 15.29 -0.18
CA GLU A 36 2.71 14.71 -0.96
C GLU A 36 3.50 13.73 -0.10
N PRO A 37 3.88 12.58 -0.63
CA PRO A 37 4.63 11.58 0.12
C PRO A 37 6.08 11.97 0.31
N VAL A 38 6.67 11.48 1.39
CA VAL A 38 8.11 11.50 1.65
C VAL A 38 8.64 10.06 1.50
N HIS A 39 9.74 9.86 0.79
CA HIS A 39 10.18 8.50 0.44
C HIS A 39 11.63 8.22 0.84
N PRO A 40 11.92 7.19 1.67
CA PRO A 40 13.25 6.91 2.20
C PRO A 40 14.34 6.70 1.12
N ALA A 41 13.99 6.11 -0.01
CA ALA A 41 14.95 5.81 -1.08
C ALA A 41 15.23 6.98 -2.04
N VAL A 42 14.45 8.08 -1.97
CA VAL A 42 14.51 9.17 -2.96
C VAL A 42 14.89 10.50 -2.31
N ASP A 43 14.44 10.73 -1.07
CA ASP A 43 14.60 12.02 -0.42
C ASP A 43 15.95 12.13 0.28
N VAL A 44 16.75 13.10 -0.15
CA VAL A 44 18.14 13.31 0.36
C VAL A 44 18.13 13.75 1.81
N ASP A 45 17.15 14.58 2.21
CA ASP A 45 16.92 15.01 3.60
C ASP A 45 15.56 14.53 4.09
N LEU A 46 15.48 13.24 4.36
CA LEU A 46 14.24 12.57 4.75
C LEU A 46 13.67 13.15 6.05
N ALA A 47 14.52 13.46 7.02
CA ALA A 47 14.10 13.96 8.33
C ALA A 47 13.51 15.36 8.24
N ALA A 48 14.16 16.28 7.51
CA ALA A 48 13.63 17.63 7.31
C ALA A 48 12.28 17.58 6.56
N LYS A 49 12.17 16.80 5.49
CA LYS A 49 10.91 16.68 4.73
C LYS A 49 9.79 16.05 5.53
N LEU A 50 10.08 15.01 6.34
CA LEU A 50 9.09 14.42 7.21
C LEU A 50 8.66 15.41 8.32
N ALA A 51 9.59 16.18 8.87
CA ALA A 51 9.29 17.21 9.84
C ALA A 51 8.39 18.31 9.23
N ASP A 52 8.71 18.82 8.04
CA ASP A 52 7.89 19.80 7.33
C ASP A 52 6.47 19.27 7.07
N LEU A 53 6.35 17.99 6.66
CA LEU A 53 5.05 17.34 6.47
C LEU A 53 4.28 17.28 7.80
N LEU A 54 4.91 16.78 8.88
CA LEU A 54 4.28 16.64 10.19
C LEU A 54 3.85 18.01 10.74
N LEU A 55 4.72 19.01 10.71
CA LEU A 55 4.42 20.36 11.21
C LEU A 55 3.34 21.08 10.37
N GLY A 56 3.32 20.80 9.07
CA GLY A 56 2.30 21.35 8.16
C GLY A 56 0.89 20.83 8.43
N ILE A 57 0.73 19.61 8.93
CA ILE A 57 -0.57 19.00 9.21
C ILE A 57 -0.91 18.95 10.71
N ALA A 58 0.07 19.03 11.59
CA ALA A 58 -0.07 18.89 13.04
C ALA A 58 -0.56 20.21 13.72
N THR A 59 -1.70 20.71 13.28
CA THR A 59 -2.29 21.91 13.90
C THR A 59 -3.73 21.62 14.33
N PRO A 60 -4.00 21.59 15.66
CA PRO A 60 -3.06 21.73 16.79
C PRO A 60 -2.09 20.57 16.91
N ALA A 61 -0.98 20.73 17.66
CA ALA A 61 -0.01 19.67 17.89
C ALA A 61 -0.67 18.44 18.55
N PRO A 62 -0.47 17.22 18.00
CA PRO A 62 -0.99 15.99 18.59
C PRO A 62 -0.25 15.62 19.87
N SER A 63 -0.86 14.80 20.72
CA SER A 63 -0.20 14.21 21.90
C SER A 63 0.85 13.17 21.51
N ALA A 64 0.64 12.47 20.40
CA ALA A 64 1.61 11.59 19.74
C ALA A 64 1.21 11.34 18.27
N ALA A 65 2.15 10.84 17.47
CA ALA A 65 1.90 10.42 16.10
C ALA A 65 2.52 9.04 15.80
N VAL A 66 1.85 8.28 14.92
CA VAL A 66 2.43 7.09 14.29
C VAL A 66 2.51 7.36 12.77
N VAL A 67 3.71 7.20 12.22
CA VAL A 67 4.00 7.34 10.81
C VAL A 67 4.28 5.96 10.23
N ALA A 68 3.32 5.42 9.49
CA ALA A 68 3.50 4.21 8.70
C ALA A 68 4.10 4.59 7.35
N MET A 69 5.28 4.07 7.02
CA MET A 69 6.06 4.51 5.86
C MET A 69 6.53 3.34 5.01
N ALA A 70 6.19 3.35 3.74
CA ALA A 70 6.66 2.36 2.78
C ALA A 70 8.17 2.44 2.56
N GLY A 71 8.84 1.29 2.59
CA GLY A 71 10.28 1.19 2.30
C GLY A 71 11.20 1.71 3.40
N VAL A 72 10.69 2.03 4.60
CA VAL A 72 11.52 2.40 5.74
C VAL A 72 12.16 1.17 6.36
N ASP A 73 13.48 1.18 6.53
CA ASP A 73 14.23 0.14 7.24
C ASP A 73 14.55 0.54 8.69
N ALA A 74 15.14 -0.39 9.45
CA ALA A 74 15.49 -0.16 10.85
C ALA A 74 16.48 1.02 11.03
N HIS A 75 17.41 1.18 10.10
CA HIS A 75 18.38 2.27 10.16
C HIS A 75 17.72 3.65 9.95
N ALA A 76 16.87 3.76 8.92
CA ALA A 76 16.09 4.96 8.66
C ALA A 76 15.12 5.31 9.80
N LYS A 77 14.44 4.31 10.39
CA LYS A 77 13.58 4.51 11.57
C LYS A 77 14.36 5.12 12.73
N ALA A 78 15.54 4.56 13.07
CA ALA A 78 16.38 5.06 14.14
C ALA A 78 16.86 6.49 13.88
N ALA A 79 17.35 6.77 12.66
CA ALA A 79 17.81 8.10 12.27
C ALA A 79 16.68 9.15 12.34
N LEU A 80 15.48 8.82 11.86
CA LEU A 80 14.34 9.73 11.92
C LEU A 80 13.93 10.04 13.37
N ARG A 81 13.89 9.04 14.26
CA ARG A 81 13.57 9.25 15.68
C ARG A 81 14.55 10.22 16.35
N GLU A 82 15.82 10.13 16.02
CA GLU A 82 16.88 11.01 16.57
C GLU A 82 16.81 12.43 15.99
N GLN A 83 16.54 12.57 14.70
CA GLN A 83 16.66 13.86 13.99
C GLN A 83 15.38 14.71 14.04
N LEU A 84 14.19 14.13 14.05
CA LEU A 84 12.92 14.88 14.04
C LEU A 84 12.82 15.98 15.13
N PRO A 85 13.26 15.79 16.39
CA PRO A 85 13.24 16.85 17.39
C PRO A 85 14.10 18.07 16.98
N GLY A 86 15.22 17.85 16.33
CA GLY A 86 16.12 18.91 15.81
C GLY A 86 15.47 19.75 14.69
N HIS A 87 14.46 19.21 14.02
CA HIS A 87 13.66 19.91 13.00
C HIS A 87 12.36 20.49 13.55
N GLY A 88 12.21 20.60 14.89
CA GLY A 88 11.08 21.29 15.51
C GLY A 88 9.86 20.41 15.82
N VAL A 89 9.92 19.10 15.61
CA VAL A 89 8.86 18.17 16.02
C VAL A 89 8.96 17.93 17.53
N THR A 90 8.00 18.46 18.30
CA THR A 90 8.03 18.48 19.77
C THR A 90 7.16 17.41 20.42
N PHE A 91 6.37 16.68 19.65
CA PHE A 91 5.53 15.59 20.14
C PHE A 91 6.18 14.23 19.79
N PRO A 92 5.88 13.17 20.57
CA PRO A 92 6.38 11.82 20.30
C PRO A 92 5.94 11.31 18.92
N VAL A 93 6.88 10.72 18.17
CA VAL A 93 6.62 10.12 16.87
C VAL A 93 7.19 8.72 16.82
N ALA A 94 6.33 7.74 16.53
CA ALA A 94 6.76 6.38 16.19
C ALA A 94 6.75 6.19 14.67
N ILE A 95 7.81 5.58 14.16
CA ILE A 95 7.93 5.25 12.72
C ILE A 95 7.80 3.74 12.57
N VAL A 96 6.82 3.30 11.80
CA VAL A 96 6.55 1.88 11.52
C VAL A 96 6.53 1.62 10.00
N GLU A 97 6.57 0.36 9.61
CA GLU A 97 6.35 0.00 8.20
C GLU A 97 4.87 0.20 7.82
N ASP A 98 4.60 0.52 6.56
CA ASP A 98 3.25 0.65 6.02
C ASP A 98 2.38 -0.60 6.23
N THR A 99 3.02 -1.79 6.20
CA THR A 99 2.37 -3.08 6.46
C THR A 99 1.82 -3.22 7.87
N VAL A 100 2.41 -2.55 8.86
CA VAL A 100 1.93 -2.55 10.26
C VAL A 100 0.58 -1.86 10.36
N ALA A 101 0.47 -0.66 9.80
CA ALA A 101 -0.79 0.07 9.81
C ALA A 101 -1.87 -0.65 8.97
N ALA A 102 -1.49 -1.24 7.83
CA ALA A 102 -2.39 -2.04 7.02
C ALA A 102 -2.89 -3.30 7.76
N ALA A 103 -2.02 -4.00 8.49
CA ALA A 103 -2.40 -5.15 9.31
C ALA A 103 -3.32 -4.74 10.48
N ALA A 104 -3.02 -3.63 11.13
CA ALA A 104 -3.88 -3.08 12.18
C ALA A 104 -5.26 -2.68 11.65
N ALA A 105 -5.32 -2.03 10.46
CA ALA A 105 -6.55 -1.69 9.78
C ALA A 105 -7.40 -2.91 9.41
N ALA A 106 -6.75 -4.02 9.11
CA ALA A 106 -7.39 -5.31 8.82
C ALA A 106 -7.91 -6.03 10.06
N GLY A 107 -7.69 -5.50 11.26
CA GLY A 107 -8.05 -6.16 12.51
C GLY A 107 -7.19 -7.38 12.83
N LEU A 108 -5.97 -7.45 12.30
CA LEU A 108 -5.01 -8.53 12.56
C LEU A 108 -4.21 -8.30 13.86
N TYR A 109 -4.73 -7.49 14.76
CA TYR A 109 -4.11 -7.23 16.07
C TYR A 109 -3.96 -8.52 16.88
N ASP A 110 -5.06 -9.24 17.04
CA ASP A 110 -5.18 -10.44 17.86
C ASP A 110 -5.53 -11.69 17.05
N GLU A 111 -5.85 -11.54 15.78
CA GLU A 111 -6.30 -12.64 14.95
C GLU A 111 -5.35 -12.91 13.78
N PRO A 112 -5.14 -14.21 13.45
CA PRO A 112 -4.34 -14.57 12.29
C PRO A 112 -5.06 -14.19 10.99
N GLY A 113 -4.28 -13.84 9.98
CA GLY A 113 -4.83 -13.46 8.69
C GLY A 113 -3.80 -12.92 7.71
N ILE A 114 -4.29 -12.45 6.57
CA ILE A 114 -3.50 -11.95 5.45
C ILE A 114 -3.96 -10.55 5.09
N VAL A 115 -3.02 -9.67 4.75
CA VAL A 115 -3.30 -8.38 4.08
C VAL A 115 -2.63 -8.38 2.72
N ILE A 116 -3.36 -7.99 1.69
CA ILE A 116 -2.87 -7.80 0.32
C ILE A 116 -3.05 -6.34 -0.05
N GLY A 117 -1.96 -5.64 -0.33
CA GLY A 117 -1.97 -4.28 -0.84
C GLY A 117 -1.65 -4.25 -2.34
N SER A 118 -2.47 -3.54 -3.14
CA SER A 118 -2.18 -3.25 -4.54
C SER A 118 -2.61 -1.83 -4.92
N GLY A 119 -1.61 -1.02 -5.20
CA GLY A 119 -1.71 0.36 -5.66
C GLY A 119 -0.69 0.62 -6.77
N THR A 120 0.18 1.62 -6.63
CA THR A 120 1.33 1.82 -7.52
C THR A 120 2.31 0.65 -7.42
N GLY A 121 2.59 0.16 -6.21
CA GLY A 121 3.27 -1.09 -5.90
C GLY A 121 2.32 -2.13 -5.32
N SER A 122 2.85 -3.31 -4.94
CA SER A 122 2.07 -4.36 -4.28
C SER A 122 2.88 -5.11 -3.23
N PHE A 123 2.19 -5.63 -2.22
CA PHE A 123 2.76 -6.47 -1.17
C PHE A 123 1.69 -7.40 -0.58
N ALA A 124 2.15 -8.40 0.14
CA ALA A 124 1.31 -9.11 1.10
C ALA A 124 2.01 -9.19 2.46
N SER A 125 1.25 -9.14 3.53
CA SER A 125 1.71 -9.48 4.87
C SER A 125 0.73 -10.47 5.51
N ALA A 126 1.23 -11.26 6.46
CA ALA A 126 0.40 -12.19 7.20
C ALA A 126 0.81 -12.23 8.67
N ARG A 127 -0.16 -12.47 9.54
CA ARG A 127 0.03 -12.72 10.96
C ARG A 127 -0.40 -14.14 11.30
N GLY A 128 0.47 -14.87 11.99
CA GLY A 128 0.18 -16.20 12.51
C GLY A 128 -0.56 -16.15 13.85
N ALA A 129 -1.07 -17.29 14.29
CA ALA A 129 -1.74 -17.42 15.57
C ALA A 129 -0.81 -17.17 16.79
N ASP A 130 0.49 -17.33 16.61
CA ASP A 130 1.54 -17.04 17.59
C ASP A 130 1.99 -15.57 17.60
N GLY A 131 1.35 -14.71 16.79
CA GLY A 131 1.69 -13.30 16.64
C GLY A 131 2.84 -13.03 15.66
N GLN A 132 3.48 -14.07 15.09
CA GLN A 132 4.55 -13.87 14.12
C GLN A 132 4.01 -13.14 12.88
N LEU A 133 4.76 -12.14 12.40
CA LEU A 133 4.47 -11.41 11.18
C LEU A 133 5.40 -11.82 10.06
N ALA A 134 4.88 -11.84 8.83
CA ALA A 134 5.67 -12.03 7.63
C ALA A 134 5.24 -11.06 6.54
N ARG A 135 6.21 -10.53 5.81
CA ARG A 135 5.99 -9.73 4.60
C ARG A 135 6.55 -10.45 3.38
N VAL A 136 5.84 -10.34 2.24
CA VAL A 136 6.25 -10.84 0.93
C VAL A 136 5.94 -9.78 -0.13
N GLY A 137 6.84 -9.61 -1.09
CA GLY A 137 6.73 -8.57 -2.12
C GLY A 137 7.08 -7.17 -1.60
N GLY A 138 6.65 -6.15 -2.33
CA GLY A 138 6.86 -4.75 -1.96
C GLY A 138 8.32 -4.32 -1.95
N ARG A 139 9.13 -4.84 -2.90
CA ARG A 139 10.56 -4.55 -2.99
C ARG A 139 10.91 -3.62 -4.16
N GLY A 140 9.91 -2.91 -4.65
CA GLY A 140 10.04 -1.93 -5.70
C GLY A 140 9.68 -2.45 -7.09
N TYR A 141 9.19 -1.55 -7.91
CA TYR A 141 8.57 -1.81 -9.20
C TYR A 141 9.48 -2.49 -10.23
N ALA A 142 10.80 -2.35 -10.09
CA ALA A 142 11.76 -2.91 -11.05
C ALA A 142 11.92 -4.43 -10.92
N PHE A 143 11.78 -4.98 -9.70
CA PHE A 143 12.13 -6.36 -9.38
C PHE A 143 11.04 -7.12 -8.63
N SER A 144 9.97 -6.45 -8.27
CA SER A 144 8.87 -6.95 -7.47
C SER A 144 7.58 -6.19 -7.82
N ASP A 145 6.64 -6.10 -6.88
CA ASP A 145 5.37 -5.40 -7.02
C ASP A 145 4.43 -6.01 -8.07
N GLU A 146 4.49 -7.34 -8.23
CA GLU A 146 3.66 -8.10 -9.16
C GLU A 146 2.17 -7.91 -8.86
N GLY A 147 1.38 -7.65 -9.89
CA GLY A 147 -0.06 -7.38 -9.76
C GLY A 147 -0.39 -5.96 -9.28
N SER A 148 0.61 -5.08 -9.14
CA SER A 148 0.39 -3.65 -8.94
C SER A 148 -0.08 -2.94 -10.21
N GLY A 149 -0.59 -1.71 -10.07
CA GLY A 149 -0.97 -0.90 -11.22
C GLY A 149 0.18 -0.64 -12.18
N TYR A 150 1.40 -0.44 -11.63
CA TYR A 150 2.60 -0.32 -12.48
C TYR A 150 2.89 -1.61 -13.24
N ASP A 151 2.91 -2.75 -12.58
CA ASP A 151 3.20 -4.05 -13.21
C ASP A 151 2.17 -4.43 -14.26
N LEU A 152 0.89 -4.22 -13.97
CA LEU A 152 -0.20 -4.48 -14.93
C LEU A 152 -0.06 -3.65 -16.20
N VAL A 153 0.17 -2.33 -16.07
CA VAL A 153 0.35 -1.46 -17.24
C VAL A 153 1.66 -1.77 -17.96
N ARG A 154 2.75 -2.04 -17.24
CA ARG A 154 4.01 -2.46 -17.84
C ARG A 154 3.86 -3.73 -18.68
N LYS A 155 3.15 -4.74 -18.16
CA LYS A 155 2.85 -5.98 -18.91
C LYS A 155 1.98 -5.71 -20.14
N ALA A 156 0.99 -4.84 -20.03
CA ALA A 156 0.17 -4.42 -21.17
C ALA A 156 1.01 -3.74 -22.25
N ILE A 157 1.95 -2.86 -21.87
CA ILE A 157 2.89 -2.23 -22.81
C ILE A 157 3.79 -3.27 -23.48
N VAL A 158 4.34 -4.21 -22.70
CA VAL A 158 5.16 -5.31 -23.24
C VAL A 158 4.38 -6.14 -24.25
N ALA A 159 3.13 -6.48 -23.94
CA ALA A 159 2.27 -7.24 -24.84
C ALA A 159 1.95 -6.46 -26.14
N ALA A 160 1.67 -5.16 -26.04
CA ALA A 160 1.46 -4.28 -27.19
C ALA A 160 2.69 -4.20 -28.10
N LEU A 161 3.89 -4.08 -27.53
CA LEU A 161 5.15 -4.09 -28.28
C LEU A 161 5.44 -5.46 -28.91
N HIS A 162 5.10 -6.57 -28.24
CA HIS A 162 5.21 -7.89 -28.83
C HIS A 162 4.26 -8.09 -30.03
N ALA A 163 3.03 -7.55 -29.95
CA ALA A 163 2.10 -7.57 -31.08
C ALA A 163 2.65 -6.78 -32.26
N LEU A 164 3.20 -5.59 -32.00
CA LEU A 164 3.82 -4.73 -33.00
C LEU A 164 5.01 -5.42 -33.70
N ASP A 165 5.81 -6.18 -32.96
CA ASP A 165 6.95 -6.95 -33.50
C ASP A 165 6.52 -8.24 -34.26
N GLY A 166 5.22 -8.57 -34.26
CA GLY A 166 4.70 -9.80 -34.87
C GLY A 166 5.01 -11.08 -34.08
N ARG A 167 5.46 -10.98 -32.82
CA ARG A 167 5.74 -12.11 -31.90
C ARG A 167 4.70 -12.29 -30.80
N GLY A 168 3.69 -11.43 -30.75
CA GLY A 168 2.54 -11.50 -29.87
C GLY A 168 1.23 -11.55 -30.62
N ARG A 169 0.13 -11.73 -29.91
CA ARG A 169 -1.22 -11.64 -30.47
C ARG A 169 -1.57 -10.18 -30.73
N GLU A 170 -2.34 -9.93 -31.79
CA GLU A 170 -2.95 -8.63 -32.01
C GLU A 170 -3.79 -8.22 -30.79
N THR A 171 -3.77 -6.94 -30.45
CA THR A 171 -4.43 -6.41 -29.28
C THR A 171 -4.80 -4.94 -29.46
N LEU A 172 -5.93 -4.53 -28.90
CA LEU A 172 -6.37 -3.13 -28.82
C LEU A 172 -5.40 -2.27 -28.00
N LEU A 173 -4.61 -2.90 -27.12
CA LEU A 173 -3.65 -2.21 -26.26
C LEU A 173 -2.60 -1.43 -27.05
N THR A 174 -2.28 -1.85 -28.29
CA THR A 174 -1.28 -1.15 -29.11
C THR A 174 -1.69 0.29 -29.37
N ASP A 175 -2.89 0.52 -29.87
CA ASP A 175 -3.38 1.86 -30.18
C ASP A 175 -3.78 2.61 -28.90
N LEU A 176 -4.52 1.97 -28.01
CA LEU A 176 -5.00 2.58 -26.77
C LEU A 176 -3.87 3.11 -25.88
N LEU A 177 -2.77 2.34 -25.72
CA LEU A 177 -1.62 2.79 -24.93
C LEU A 177 -0.81 3.85 -25.68
N THR A 178 -0.69 3.76 -27.01
CA THR A 178 -0.03 4.78 -27.81
C THR A 178 -0.70 6.14 -27.62
N ASP A 179 -2.01 6.18 -27.68
CA ASP A 179 -2.81 7.39 -27.46
C ASP A 179 -2.71 7.88 -26.00
N ALA A 180 -2.86 6.98 -25.03
CA ALA A 180 -2.86 7.33 -23.62
C ALA A 180 -1.51 7.88 -23.12
N PHE A 181 -0.41 7.54 -23.77
CA PHE A 181 0.93 8.04 -23.48
C PHE A 181 1.43 9.12 -24.44
N ASP A 182 0.59 9.62 -25.35
CA ASP A 182 0.95 10.59 -26.39
C ASP A 182 2.21 10.18 -27.18
N ALA A 183 2.33 8.89 -27.48
CA ALA A 183 3.54 8.34 -28.08
C ALA A 183 3.68 8.60 -29.58
N ARG A 184 2.69 9.24 -30.23
CA ARG A 184 2.54 9.53 -31.67
C ARG A 184 2.54 8.28 -32.57
N GLU A 185 3.42 7.33 -32.30
CA GLU A 185 3.60 6.07 -33.02
C GLU A 185 3.84 4.94 -32.03
N PRO A 186 3.27 3.74 -32.23
CA PRO A 186 3.45 2.61 -31.29
C PRO A 186 4.91 2.27 -31.00
N GLN A 187 5.81 2.41 -31.99
CA GLN A 187 7.25 2.12 -31.86
C GLN A 187 7.93 3.02 -30.82
N ARG A 188 7.37 4.19 -30.52
CA ARG A 188 7.92 5.15 -29.55
C ARG A 188 7.43 4.93 -28.13
N LEU A 189 6.41 4.09 -27.94
CA LEU A 189 5.76 3.85 -26.64
C LEU A 189 6.77 3.53 -25.54
N GLY A 190 7.69 2.59 -25.76
CA GLY A 190 8.73 2.21 -24.79
C GLY A 190 9.62 3.39 -24.37
N GLY A 191 10.05 4.21 -25.34
CA GLY A 191 10.90 5.38 -25.07
C GLY A 191 10.19 6.51 -24.33
N VAL A 192 8.88 6.67 -24.50
CA VAL A 192 8.08 7.63 -23.72
C VAL A 192 7.94 7.16 -22.29
N VAL A 193 7.53 5.89 -22.10
CA VAL A 193 7.24 5.32 -20.77
C VAL A 193 8.47 5.27 -19.86
N GLN A 194 9.67 5.01 -20.41
CA GLN A 194 10.92 4.99 -19.62
C GLN A 194 11.26 6.31 -18.92
N ARG A 195 10.65 7.42 -19.31
CA ARG A 195 10.88 8.76 -18.73
C ARG A 195 9.87 9.10 -17.65
N LEU A 196 8.86 8.25 -17.45
CA LEU A 196 7.77 8.50 -16.52
C LEU A 196 8.07 7.88 -15.15
N ARG A 197 7.51 8.49 -14.11
CA ARG A 197 7.53 7.92 -12.77
C ARG A 197 6.57 6.73 -12.70
N PRO A 198 6.82 5.73 -11.84
CA PRO A 198 5.97 4.55 -11.70
C PRO A 198 4.48 4.88 -11.50
N ARG A 199 4.16 5.93 -10.74
CA ARG A 199 2.76 6.37 -10.52
C ARG A 199 2.07 6.85 -11.80
N GLU A 200 2.82 7.45 -12.70
CA GLU A 200 2.28 7.97 -13.96
C GLU A 200 1.96 6.83 -14.92
N VAL A 201 2.79 5.79 -14.89
CA VAL A 201 2.53 4.54 -15.62
C VAL A 201 1.33 3.82 -15.01
N ALA A 202 1.32 3.59 -13.69
CA ALA A 202 0.22 2.94 -12.98
C ALA A 202 -1.13 3.65 -13.20
N GLY A 203 -1.10 4.97 -13.34
CA GLY A 203 -2.29 5.79 -13.64
C GLY A 203 -2.96 5.49 -14.98
N ARG A 204 -2.33 4.71 -15.85
CA ARG A 204 -2.90 4.24 -17.13
C ARG A 204 -3.61 2.87 -17.02
N LEU A 205 -3.77 2.33 -15.83
CA LEU A 205 -4.56 1.10 -15.59
C LEU A 205 -5.97 1.14 -16.22
N PRO A 206 -6.71 2.27 -16.23
CA PRO A 206 -8.00 2.34 -16.91
C PRO A 206 -7.96 1.94 -18.40
N VAL A 207 -6.83 2.15 -19.09
CA VAL A 207 -6.66 1.75 -20.50
C VAL A 207 -6.66 0.23 -20.65
N LEU A 208 -5.99 -0.49 -19.75
CA LEU A 208 -6.02 -1.95 -19.73
C LEU A 208 -7.44 -2.47 -19.44
N LEU A 209 -8.17 -1.82 -18.53
CA LEU A 209 -9.55 -2.19 -18.21
C LEU A 209 -10.51 -1.88 -19.36
N ASP A 210 -10.30 -0.80 -20.13
CA ASP A 210 -11.08 -0.50 -21.33
C ASP A 210 -10.88 -1.57 -22.41
N ALA A 211 -9.64 -1.99 -22.68
CA ALA A 211 -9.35 -3.09 -23.60
C ALA A 211 -10.02 -4.39 -23.14
N TYR A 212 -9.94 -4.70 -21.85
CA TYR A 212 -10.62 -5.88 -21.26
C TYR A 212 -12.14 -5.82 -21.46
N ALA A 213 -12.76 -4.65 -21.22
CA ALA A 213 -14.21 -4.47 -21.41
C ALA A 213 -14.66 -4.58 -22.87
N ARG A 214 -13.73 -4.51 -23.83
CA ARG A 214 -13.95 -4.75 -25.27
C ARG A 214 -13.54 -6.16 -25.70
N ASP A 215 -13.52 -7.11 -24.76
CA ASP A 215 -13.18 -8.52 -25.01
C ASP A 215 -11.77 -8.75 -25.59
N ASP A 216 -10.80 -7.86 -25.28
CA ASP A 216 -9.39 -8.07 -25.67
C ASP A 216 -8.76 -9.18 -24.82
N TRP A 217 -8.42 -10.28 -25.48
CA TRP A 217 -7.85 -11.47 -24.82
C TRP A 217 -6.49 -11.22 -24.19
N VAL A 218 -5.68 -10.32 -24.75
CA VAL A 218 -4.36 -9.98 -24.19
C VAL A 218 -4.53 -9.19 -22.91
N ALA A 219 -5.48 -8.25 -22.89
CA ALA A 219 -5.83 -7.52 -21.70
C ALA A 219 -6.36 -8.45 -20.58
N ALA A 220 -7.22 -9.41 -20.94
CA ALA A 220 -7.72 -10.43 -20.00
C ALA A 220 -6.58 -11.27 -19.40
N ASP A 221 -5.63 -11.72 -20.23
CA ASP A 221 -4.48 -12.50 -19.78
C ASP A 221 -3.56 -11.71 -18.81
N VAL A 222 -3.31 -10.44 -19.11
CA VAL A 222 -2.54 -9.54 -18.22
C VAL A 222 -3.23 -9.38 -16.88
N LEU A 223 -4.54 -9.14 -16.85
CA LEU A 223 -5.30 -9.02 -15.60
C LEU A 223 -5.31 -10.32 -14.81
N GLN A 224 -5.58 -11.45 -15.47
CA GLN A 224 -5.60 -12.77 -14.82
C GLN A 224 -4.23 -13.11 -14.22
N ASN A 225 -3.14 -12.84 -14.93
CA ASN A 225 -1.79 -13.02 -14.40
C ASN A 225 -1.56 -12.14 -13.17
N GLY A 226 -1.98 -10.88 -13.19
CA GLY A 226 -1.85 -9.98 -12.03
C GLY A 226 -2.57 -10.49 -10.79
N MET A 227 -3.81 -10.95 -10.93
CA MET A 227 -4.59 -11.53 -9.84
C MET A 227 -3.95 -12.80 -9.29
N TYR A 228 -3.44 -13.66 -10.16
CA TYR A 228 -2.67 -14.85 -9.77
C TYR A 228 -1.43 -14.48 -8.95
N GLN A 229 -0.66 -13.48 -9.39
CA GLN A 229 0.53 -13.03 -8.66
C GLN A 229 0.20 -12.47 -7.28
N LEU A 230 -0.84 -11.65 -7.15
CA LEU A 230 -1.31 -11.16 -5.85
C LEU A 230 -1.71 -12.33 -4.92
N THR A 231 -2.39 -13.34 -5.46
CA THR A 231 -2.71 -14.56 -4.72
C THR A 231 -1.45 -15.28 -4.24
N GLN A 232 -0.43 -15.41 -5.09
CA GLN A 232 0.84 -16.03 -4.72
C GLN A 232 1.56 -15.26 -3.61
N LEU A 233 1.52 -13.92 -3.62
CA LEU A 233 2.06 -13.11 -2.53
C LEU A 233 1.36 -13.43 -1.20
N GLY A 234 0.02 -13.44 -1.19
CA GLY A 234 -0.78 -13.77 0.00
C GLY A 234 -0.50 -15.17 0.53
N MET A 235 -0.48 -16.18 -0.35
CA MET A 235 -0.16 -17.57 0.01
C MET A 235 1.26 -17.69 0.58
N ALA A 236 2.23 -17.03 -0.03
CA ALA A 236 3.61 -17.07 0.42
C ALA A 236 3.80 -16.39 1.78
N ALA A 237 3.09 -15.28 2.03
CA ALA A 237 3.09 -14.62 3.34
C ALA A 237 2.49 -15.54 4.41
N TRP A 238 1.31 -16.13 4.13
CA TRP A 238 0.65 -17.05 5.03
C TRP A 238 1.50 -18.28 5.37
N LYS A 239 2.12 -18.90 4.37
CA LYS A 239 2.99 -20.05 4.56
C LYS A 239 4.15 -19.78 5.53
N LYS A 240 4.62 -18.56 5.63
CA LYS A 240 5.73 -18.21 6.54
C LYS A 240 5.32 -18.20 8.01
N VAL A 241 4.05 -17.93 8.31
CA VAL A 241 3.57 -17.74 9.68
C VAL A 241 2.65 -18.86 10.18
N ALA A 242 1.91 -19.52 9.27
CA ALA A 242 0.92 -20.54 9.68
C ALA A 242 1.34 -21.97 9.41
N GLY A 243 2.40 -22.19 8.62
CA GLY A 243 2.89 -23.54 8.24
C GLY A 243 1.94 -24.33 7.37
N SER A 244 0.66 -24.35 7.66
CA SER A 244 -0.41 -24.99 6.87
C SER A 244 -1.60 -24.05 6.73
N VAL A 245 -2.32 -24.14 5.63
CA VAL A 245 -3.57 -23.40 5.43
C VAL A 245 -4.62 -23.90 6.40
N GLN A 246 -5.18 -23.00 7.19
CA GLN A 246 -6.32 -23.30 8.05
C GLN A 246 -7.62 -22.88 7.36
N PRO A 247 -8.74 -23.58 7.58
CA PRO A 247 -10.05 -23.10 7.16
C PRO A 247 -10.36 -21.77 7.84
N ASP A 248 -11.09 -20.89 7.15
CA ASP A 248 -11.56 -19.59 7.67
C ASP A 248 -10.44 -18.55 7.92
N VAL A 249 -9.53 -18.43 6.96
CA VAL A 249 -8.49 -17.37 6.99
C VAL A 249 -9.09 -16.02 6.63
N ARG A 250 -8.90 -15.02 7.50
CA ARG A 250 -9.25 -13.64 7.19
C ARG A 250 -8.26 -13.07 6.18
N VAL A 251 -8.78 -12.53 5.08
CA VAL A 251 -7.97 -11.85 4.05
C VAL A 251 -8.50 -10.44 3.87
N ALA A 252 -7.73 -9.47 4.29
CA ALA A 252 -7.98 -8.07 4.01
C ALA A 252 -7.24 -7.64 2.74
N TYR A 253 -7.85 -6.78 1.96
CA TYR A 253 -7.20 -6.23 0.77
C TYR A 253 -7.48 -4.73 0.64
N GLY A 254 -6.51 -3.99 0.11
CA GLY A 254 -6.61 -2.54 -0.06
C GLY A 254 -5.65 -2.00 -1.10
N GLY A 255 -5.65 -0.66 -1.21
CA GLY A 255 -4.89 0.06 -2.22
C GLY A 255 -5.68 0.34 -3.49
N GLY A 256 -5.31 1.41 -4.20
CA GLY A 256 -6.13 1.99 -5.26
C GLY A 256 -6.49 1.06 -6.41
N VAL A 257 -5.70 0.02 -6.69
CA VAL A 257 -6.01 -0.99 -7.70
C VAL A 257 -7.19 -1.85 -7.24
N LEU A 258 -7.16 -2.34 -6.01
CA LEU A 258 -8.23 -3.22 -5.46
C LEU A 258 -9.46 -2.44 -5.00
N GLU A 259 -9.27 -1.22 -4.50
CA GLU A 259 -10.35 -0.37 -4.02
C GLU A 259 -11.27 0.11 -5.16
N HIS A 260 -10.67 0.49 -6.30
CA HIS A 260 -11.41 1.17 -7.37
C HIS A 260 -11.74 0.28 -8.57
N ASN A 261 -11.28 -0.98 -8.60
CA ASN A 261 -11.48 -1.85 -9.76
C ASN A 261 -12.11 -3.19 -9.36
N GLU A 262 -13.43 -3.27 -9.48
CA GLU A 262 -14.24 -4.44 -9.13
C GLU A 262 -13.77 -5.71 -9.87
N VAL A 263 -13.47 -5.61 -11.16
CA VAL A 263 -13.00 -6.75 -11.98
C VAL A 263 -11.75 -7.39 -11.39
N ILE A 264 -10.78 -6.56 -10.93
CA ILE A 264 -9.53 -7.06 -10.34
C ILE A 264 -9.80 -7.64 -8.95
N ARG A 265 -10.63 -6.98 -8.15
CA ARG A 265 -11.02 -7.43 -6.81
C ARG A 265 -11.72 -8.77 -6.85
N ASP A 266 -12.78 -8.90 -7.65
CA ASP A 266 -13.55 -10.14 -7.77
C ASP A 266 -12.71 -11.29 -8.33
N GLY A 267 -11.79 -10.97 -9.25
CA GLY A 267 -10.83 -11.94 -9.77
C GLY A 267 -9.85 -12.40 -8.72
N LEU A 268 -9.32 -11.49 -7.89
CA LEU A 268 -8.46 -11.83 -6.76
C LEU A 268 -9.21 -12.74 -5.76
N GLU A 269 -10.44 -12.38 -5.38
CA GLU A 269 -11.25 -13.18 -4.46
C GLU A 269 -11.47 -14.61 -4.97
N ARG A 270 -11.88 -14.74 -6.23
CA ARG A 270 -12.03 -16.08 -6.87
C ARG A 270 -10.74 -16.89 -6.87
N THR A 271 -9.61 -16.24 -7.22
CA THR A 271 -8.32 -16.91 -7.30
C THR A 271 -7.81 -17.33 -5.92
N MET A 272 -8.01 -16.48 -4.91
CA MET A 272 -7.70 -16.77 -3.51
C MET A 272 -8.53 -17.95 -2.99
N GLN A 273 -9.85 -17.92 -3.16
CA GLN A 273 -10.74 -19.00 -2.75
C GLN A 273 -10.37 -20.34 -3.38
N ALA A 274 -10.07 -20.34 -4.68
CA ALA A 274 -9.64 -21.54 -5.39
C ALA A 274 -8.30 -22.09 -4.87
N SER A 275 -7.40 -21.21 -4.44
CA SER A 275 -6.04 -21.57 -4.01
C SER A 275 -5.97 -22.03 -2.56
N PHE A 276 -6.79 -21.46 -1.67
CA PHE A 276 -6.79 -21.80 -0.24
C PHE A 276 -7.66 -23.00 0.09
N GLY A 277 -8.59 -23.40 -0.77
CA GLY A 277 -9.43 -24.60 -0.61
C GLY A 277 -10.39 -24.57 0.59
N GLY A 278 -10.57 -23.42 1.24
CA GLY A 278 -11.44 -23.19 2.40
C GLY A 278 -12.29 -21.93 2.23
N GLN A 279 -13.11 -21.61 3.23
CA GLN A 279 -13.79 -20.33 3.27
C GLN A 279 -12.80 -19.22 3.64
N LEU A 280 -12.73 -18.19 2.81
CA LEU A 280 -12.00 -16.98 3.12
C LEU A 280 -12.98 -15.88 3.51
N LEU A 281 -12.69 -15.20 4.61
CA LEU A 281 -13.39 -13.97 4.96
C LEU A 281 -12.66 -12.81 4.28
N MET A 282 -13.18 -12.36 3.14
CA MET A 282 -12.60 -11.26 2.38
C MET A 282 -13.10 -9.92 2.92
N LEU A 283 -12.18 -9.00 3.22
CA LEU A 283 -12.46 -7.68 3.78
C LEU A 283 -11.80 -6.59 2.93
N SER A 284 -12.59 -5.65 2.44
CA SER A 284 -12.06 -4.47 1.75
C SER A 284 -11.65 -3.41 2.75
N LEU A 285 -10.41 -2.91 2.62
CA LEU A 285 -9.90 -1.78 3.39
C LEU A 285 -10.14 -0.48 2.62
N SER A 286 -10.69 0.53 3.30
CA SER A 286 -10.78 1.88 2.73
C SER A 286 -9.39 2.50 2.58
N SER A 287 -9.30 3.52 1.74
CA SER A 287 -8.03 4.20 1.48
C SER A 287 -7.48 4.98 2.69
N SER A 288 -8.32 5.31 3.67
CA SER A 288 -7.92 5.96 4.92
C SER A 288 -7.67 4.97 6.06
N ALA A 289 -8.06 3.70 5.91
CA ALA A 289 -8.05 2.72 7.00
C ALA A 289 -6.68 2.56 7.67
N ALA A 290 -5.59 2.57 6.89
CA ALA A 290 -4.23 2.47 7.43
C ALA A 290 -3.84 3.72 8.25
N ALA A 291 -4.18 4.93 7.78
CA ALA A 291 -3.93 6.16 8.52
C ALA A 291 -4.79 6.25 9.80
N GLU A 292 -6.06 5.82 9.75
CA GLU A 292 -6.94 5.73 10.91
C GLU A 292 -6.40 4.73 11.94
N ALA A 293 -5.92 3.57 11.50
CA ALA A 293 -5.29 2.58 12.35
C ALA A 293 -4.01 3.12 12.98
N ALA A 294 -3.16 3.80 12.21
CA ALA A 294 -1.96 4.46 12.72
C ALA A 294 -2.29 5.51 13.80
N ALA A 295 -3.36 6.30 13.62
CA ALA A 295 -3.78 7.28 14.61
C ALA A 295 -4.27 6.62 15.90
N ARG A 296 -5.01 5.50 15.82
CA ARG A 296 -5.40 4.72 17.00
C ARG A 296 -4.21 4.10 17.71
N LEU A 297 -3.26 3.53 16.95
CA LEU A 297 -1.99 3.01 17.50
C LEU A 297 -1.21 4.08 18.26
N ALA A 298 -1.18 5.32 17.76
CA ALA A 298 -0.54 6.42 18.45
C ALA A 298 -1.19 6.69 19.83
N GLY A 299 -2.51 6.53 19.92
CA GLY A 299 -3.26 6.68 21.17
C GLY A 299 -2.90 5.62 22.20
N GLY A 300 -2.99 4.35 21.86
CA GLY A 300 -2.68 3.26 22.76
C GLY A 300 -1.21 3.23 23.16
N TRP A 301 -0.29 3.42 22.21
CA TRP A 301 1.15 3.51 22.48
C TRP A 301 1.49 4.64 23.47
N HIS A 302 0.95 5.84 23.25
CA HIS A 302 1.19 6.98 24.14
C HIS A 302 0.61 6.78 25.55
N GLN A 303 -0.50 6.04 25.65
CA GLN A 303 -1.13 5.71 26.93
C GLN A 303 -0.48 4.51 27.63
N GLY A 304 0.47 3.83 26.98
CA GLY A 304 1.16 2.65 27.52
C GLY A 304 0.32 1.38 27.46
N ASP A 305 -0.61 1.27 26.50
CA ASP A 305 -1.30 0.02 26.20
C ASP A 305 -0.28 -1.02 25.72
N GLU A 306 -0.28 -2.20 26.37
CA GLU A 306 0.74 -3.24 26.11
C GLU A 306 0.66 -3.75 24.66
N ALA A 307 -0.54 -3.98 24.14
CA ALA A 307 -0.74 -4.48 22.79
C ALA A 307 -0.29 -3.45 21.74
N ASP A 308 -0.70 -2.19 21.87
CA ASP A 308 -0.33 -1.11 20.97
C ASP A 308 1.17 -0.79 21.05
N THR A 309 1.76 -0.85 22.25
CA THR A 309 3.21 -0.69 22.44
C THR A 309 3.97 -1.83 21.76
N GLU A 310 3.51 -3.07 21.89
CA GLU A 310 4.11 -4.21 21.19
C GLU A 310 4.04 -4.04 19.66
N TRP A 311 2.91 -3.61 19.13
CA TRP A 311 2.77 -3.34 17.70
C TRP A 311 3.66 -2.23 17.19
N VAL A 312 3.78 -1.15 17.95
CA VAL A 312 4.61 0.00 17.56
C VAL A 312 6.10 -0.27 17.75
N GLU A 313 6.50 -0.95 18.79
CA GLU A 313 7.91 -1.14 19.16
C GLU A 313 8.51 -2.44 18.64
N ARG A 314 7.81 -3.58 18.77
CA ARG A 314 8.33 -4.88 18.33
C ARG A 314 8.22 -5.12 16.84
N VAL A 315 7.12 -4.67 16.22
CA VAL A 315 6.93 -4.80 14.78
C VAL A 315 7.76 -3.75 14.03
N SER A 316 8.33 -2.80 14.74
CA SER A 316 9.23 -1.78 14.21
C SER A 316 10.71 -2.21 14.15
N LEU A 317 11.03 -3.39 14.62
CA LEU A 317 12.37 -4.00 14.59
C LEU A 317 12.51 -4.90 13.35
#